data_d58c6a9dd683e805a19978271ba48dce
#
_entry.id   d58c6a9dd683e805a19978271ba48dce
#
_cell.length_a   1.000
_cell.length_b   1.000
_cell.length_c   1.000
_cell.angle_alpha   90.00
_cell.angle_beta   90.00
_cell.angle_gamma   90.00
#
_symmetry.space_group_name_H-M   'P 1'
#
loop_
_entity.id
_entity.type
_entity.pdbx_description
1 polymer ?
#
loop_
_entity_poly.entity_id
_entity_poly.type
_entity_poly.pdbx_seq_one_letter_code
_entity_poly.pdbx_strand_id
1 'polypeptide(L)'
;MIAFLAHFLIVLAAWTVTIKFLFPIAYALAEGVPLGTYIYWDFWWAIHLWLAWALLRWQPYTYALAIGVSTVEIAIIVTKFVLFLSDPVWTIWTTNWFINKLFVLACFCLMLPYFALYRRREQTPGLATSRS
;
A
#
# COMPACT_ATOMS: atom_id res chain seq x y z
N MET A 1 5.65 8.23 -14.13
CA MET A 1 5.67 8.08 -12.65
C MET A 1 4.32 7.64 -12.10
N ILE A 2 3.24 8.31 -12.45
CA ILE A 2 1.89 7.96 -11.94
C ILE A 2 1.50 6.54 -12.35
N ALA A 3 1.69 6.16 -13.62
CA ALA A 3 1.40 4.80 -14.07
C ALA A 3 2.26 3.77 -13.35
N PHE A 4 3.54 4.07 -13.13
CA PHE A 4 4.42 3.21 -12.37
C PHE A 4 3.91 2.98 -10.95
N LEU A 5 3.54 4.06 -10.26
CA LEU A 5 3.01 3.96 -8.90
C LEU A 5 1.72 3.16 -8.86
N ALA A 6 0.83 3.37 -9.82
CA ALA A 6 -0.43 2.63 -9.90
C ALA A 6 -0.18 1.14 -10.07
N HIS A 7 0.69 0.75 -10.99
CA HIS A 7 1.02 -0.66 -11.21
C HIS A 7 1.75 -1.26 -10.02
N PHE A 8 2.63 -0.48 -9.39
CA PHE A 8 3.33 -0.92 -8.18
C PHE A 8 2.33 -1.21 -7.05
N LEU A 9 1.33 -0.34 -6.89
CA LEU A 9 0.26 -0.57 -5.91
C LEU A 9 -0.53 -1.85 -6.20
N ILE A 10 -0.82 -2.12 -7.47
CA ILE A 10 -1.53 -3.34 -7.87
C ILE A 10 -0.70 -4.58 -7.50
N VAL A 11 0.60 -4.55 -7.79
CA VAL A 11 1.50 -5.66 -7.44
C VAL A 11 1.56 -5.84 -5.92
N LEU A 12 1.67 -4.75 -5.18
CA LEU A 12 1.70 -4.82 -3.72
C LEU A 12 0.39 -5.36 -3.15
N ALA A 13 -0.75 -4.96 -3.72
CA ALA A 13 -2.06 -5.47 -3.30
C ALA A 13 -2.17 -6.97 -3.57
N ALA A 14 -1.73 -7.43 -4.74
CA ALA A 14 -1.72 -8.85 -5.08
C ALA A 14 -0.83 -9.64 -4.12
N TRP A 15 0.35 -9.12 -3.81
CA TRP A 15 1.26 -9.74 -2.85
C TRP A 15 0.62 -9.82 -1.47
N THR A 16 -0.01 -8.73 -1.02
CA THR A 16 -0.68 -8.68 0.27
C THR A 16 -1.80 -9.72 0.36
N VAL A 17 -2.64 -9.82 -0.67
CA VAL A 17 -3.70 -10.83 -0.73
C VAL A 17 -3.10 -12.23 -0.67
N THR A 18 -2.03 -12.49 -1.38
CA THR A 18 -1.35 -13.78 -1.37
C THR A 18 -0.91 -14.14 0.05
N ILE A 19 -0.25 -13.23 0.75
CA ILE A 19 0.26 -13.48 2.10
C ILE A 19 -0.87 -13.65 3.10
N LYS A 20 -1.92 -12.85 3.00
CA LYS A 20 -2.97 -12.78 4.04
C LYS A 20 -4.10 -13.77 3.82
N PHE A 21 -4.30 -14.24 2.59
CA PHE A 21 -5.40 -15.14 2.26
C PHE A 21 -4.93 -16.44 1.63
N LEU A 22 -4.15 -16.38 0.55
CA LEU A 22 -3.79 -17.60 -0.19
C LEU A 22 -2.85 -18.51 0.61
N PHE A 23 -1.79 -17.98 1.19
CA PHE A 23 -0.88 -18.76 2.01
C PHE A 23 -1.57 -19.32 3.26
N PRO A 24 -2.34 -18.52 4.03
CA PRO A 24 -3.09 -19.07 5.16
C PRO A 24 -4.07 -20.17 4.78
N ILE A 25 -4.76 -20.05 3.65
CA ILE A 25 -5.66 -21.08 3.17
C ILE A 25 -4.89 -22.35 2.81
N ALA A 26 -3.80 -22.24 2.07
CA ALA A 26 -2.96 -23.37 1.71
C ALA A 26 -2.41 -24.07 2.95
N TYR A 27 -1.97 -23.29 3.93
CA TYR A 27 -1.43 -23.83 5.18
C TYR A 27 -2.52 -24.57 5.98
N ALA A 28 -3.73 -24.00 6.03
CA ALA A 28 -4.87 -24.64 6.68
C ALA A 28 -5.22 -25.97 6.01
N LEU A 29 -5.19 -26.01 4.67
CA LEU A 29 -5.42 -27.25 3.92
C LEU A 29 -4.37 -28.31 4.27
N ALA A 30 -3.11 -27.93 4.35
CA ALA A 30 -2.03 -28.84 4.67
C ALA A 30 -2.14 -29.41 6.09
N GLU A 31 -2.65 -28.61 7.02
CA GLU A 31 -2.82 -29.03 8.42
C GLU A 31 -4.16 -29.70 8.70
N GLY A 32 -5.09 -29.68 7.73
CA GLY A 32 -6.41 -30.28 7.91
C GLY A 32 -7.33 -29.51 8.86
N VAL A 33 -7.11 -28.22 9.03
CA VAL A 33 -7.96 -27.35 9.85
C VAL A 33 -8.90 -26.51 8.96
N PRO A 34 -9.93 -25.85 9.54
CA PRO A 34 -10.82 -25.00 8.75
C PRO A 34 -10.06 -23.93 7.98
N LEU A 35 -10.48 -23.64 6.74
CA LEU A 35 -9.75 -22.76 5.83
C LEU A 35 -9.59 -21.33 6.36
N GLY A 36 -10.53 -20.87 7.19
CA GLY A 36 -10.46 -19.53 7.75
C GLY A 36 -9.58 -19.37 8.97
N THR A 37 -8.95 -20.47 9.47
CA THR A 37 -8.23 -20.47 10.74
C THR A 37 -7.09 -19.47 10.78
N TYR A 38 -6.33 -19.37 9.70
CA TYR A 38 -5.13 -18.54 9.65
C TYR A 38 -5.32 -17.25 8.84
N ILE A 39 -6.51 -17.01 8.31
CA ILE A 39 -6.75 -15.80 7.53
C ILE A 39 -6.70 -14.58 8.45
N TYR A 40 -5.88 -13.62 8.06
CA TYR A 40 -5.83 -12.31 8.71
C TYR A 40 -6.77 -11.36 7.97
N TRP A 41 -7.94 -11.09 8.53
CA TRP A 41 -8.98 -10.27 7.90
C TRP A 41 -8.56 -8.81 7.89
N ASP A 42 -8.02 -8.38 6.77
CA ASP A 42 -7.53 -7.02 6.56
C ASP A 42 -7.86 -6.63 5.12
N PHE A 43 -8.43 -5.45 4.94
CA PHE A 43 -8.91 -4.99 3.64
C PHE A 43 -8.17 -3.76 3.12
N TRP A 44 -7.00 -3.43 3.67
CA TRP A 44 -6.18 -2.34 3.16
C TRP A 44 -5.75 -2.54 1.72
N TRP A 45 -5.59 -3.79 1.28
CA TRP A 45 -5.29 -4.10 -0.11
C TRP A 45 -6.37 -3.56 -1.06
N ALA A 46 -7.63 -3.53 -0.64
CA ALA A 46 -8.71 -2.97 -1.43
C ALA A 46 -8.55 -1.46 -1.60
N ILE A 47 -8.08 -0.77 -0.57
CA ILE A 47 -7.79 0.66 -0.64
C ILE A 47 -6.63 0.92 -1.61
N HIS A 48 -5.60 0.07 -1.60
CA HIS A 48 -4.50 0.16 -2.56
C HIS A 48 -4.99 0.00 -4.00
N LEU A 49 -5.90 -0.94 -4.25
CA LEU A 49 -6.49 -1.13 -5.57
C LEU A 49 -7.35 0.07 -5.98
N TRP A 50 -8.12 0.60 -5.06
CA TRP A 50 -8.91 1.80 -5.31
C TRP A 50 -8.02 2.99 -5.66
N LEU A 51 -6.95 3.19 -4.91
CA LEU A 51 -5.99 4.26 -5.20
C LEU A 51 -5.33 4.06 -6.56
N ALA A 52 -4.93 2.83 -6.89
CA ALA A 52 -4.34 2.53 -8.19
C ALA A 52 -5.32 2.86 -9.32
N TRP A 53 -6.58 2.47 -9.17
CA TRP A 53 -7.61 2.79 -10.14
C TRP A 53 -7.82 4.30 -10.28
N ALA A 54 -7.87 5.02 -9.15
CA ALA A 54 -8.02 6.47 -9.15
C ALA A 54 -6.83 7.15 -9.86
N LEU A 55 -5.62 6.65 -9.66
CA LEU A 55 -4.44 7.17 -10.33
C LEU A 55 -4.50 6.95 -11.84
N LEU A 56 -4.94 5.78 -12.28
CA LEU A 56 -5.04 5.45 -13.69
C LEU A 56 -6.17 6.22 -14.39
N ARG A 57 -7.28 6.43 -13.69
CA ARG A 57 -8.43 7.14 -14.23
C ARG A 57 -8.43 8.63 -13.91
N TRP A 58 -7.58 9.06 -13.01
CA TRP A 58 -7.44 10.44 -12.55
C TRP A 58 -8.76 11.07 -12.14
N GLN A 59 -9.31 10.56 -11.05
CA GLN A 59 -10.56 11.08 -10.48
C GLN A 59 -10.35 12.44 -9.83
N PRO A 60 -11.42 13.23 -9.65
CA PRO A 60 -11.31 14.55 -9.00
C PRO A 60 -10.72 14.50 -7.59
N TYR A 61 -10.90 13.40 -6.89
CA TYR A 61 -10.40 13.22 -5.52
C TYR A 61 -9.03 12.54 -5.45
N THR A 62 -8.39 12.27 -6.59
CA THR A 62 -7.14 11.48 -6.63
C THR A 62 -6.05 12.06 -5.75
N TYR A 63 -5.86 13.36 -5.77
CA TYR A 63 -4.87 14.02 -4.91
C TYR A 63 -5.13 13.78 -3.44
N ALA A 64 -6.34 14.10 -3.00
CA ALA A 64 -6.70 13.95 -1.60
C ALA A 64 -6.57 12.49 -1.16
N LEU A 65 -7.01 11.56 -2.02
CA LEU A 65 -6.90 10.13 -1.76
C LEU A 65 -5.44 9.70 -1.65
N ALA A 66 -4.60 10.09 -2.62
CA ALA A 66 -3.19 9.70 -2.64
C ALA A 66 -2.45 10.22 -1.40
N ILE A 67 -2.62 11.50 -1.08
CA ILE A 67 -1.95 12.11 0.07
C ILE A 67 -2.49 11.51 1.37
N GLY A 68 -3.80 11.37 1.50
CA GLY A 68 -4.43 10.83 2.69
C GLY A 68 -4.04 9.38 2.95
N VAL A 69 -4.13 8.53 1.94
CA VAL A 69 -3.75 7.11 2.06
C VAL A 69 -2.27 6.98 2.36
N SER A 70 -1.42 7.75 1.67
CA SER A 70 0.03 7.71 1.90
C SER A 70 0.38 8.09 3.34
N THR A 71 -0.21 9.17 3.85
CA THR A 71 0.05 9.63 5.22
C THR A 71 -0.39 8.59 6.24
N VAL A 72 -1.60 8.07 6.10
CA VAL A 72 -2.16 7.07 7.03
C VAL A 72 -1.35 5.78 6.98
N GLU A 73 -1.02 5.30 5.79
CA GLU A 73 -0.25 4.07 5.62
C GLU A 73 1.15 4.18 6.20
N ILE A 74 1.84 5.29 5.96
CA ILE A 74 3.16 5.52 6.52
C ILE A 74 3.08 5.49 8.05
N ALA A 75 2.12 6.19 8.65
CA ALA A 75 1.93 6.20 10.09
C ALA A 75 1.66 4.80 10.64
N ILE A 76 0.77 4.05 10.00
CA ILE A 76 0.41 2.69 10.43
C ILE A 76 1.63 1.76 10.33
N ILE A 77 2.35 1.78 9.21
CA ILE A 77 3.49 0.88 8.98
C ILE A 77 4.62 1.19 9.94
N VAL A 78 4.95 2.47 10.13
CA VAL A 78 6.02 2.87 11.05
C VAL A 78 5.66 2.44 12.47
N THR A 79 4.42 2.64 12.90
CA THR A 79 3.96 2.21 14.22
C THR A 79 4.07 0.69 14.37
N LYS A 80 3.63 -0.07 13.37
CA LYS A 80 3.73 -1.53 13.40
C LYS A 80 5.17 -2.00 13.43
N PHE A 81 6.07 -1.34 12.70
CA PHE A 81 7.49 -1.69 12.71
C PHE A 81 8.13 -1.41 14.06
N VAL A 82 7.82 -0.28 14.69
CA VAL A 82 8.33 0.04 16.03
C VAL A 82 7.87 -1.01 17.04
N LEU A 83 6.59 -1.36 17.01
CA LEU A 83 6.04 -2.37 17.91
C LEU A 83 6.63 -3.76 17.65
N PHE A 84 6.79 -4.14 16.40
CA PHE A 84 7.37 -5.43 16.03
C PHE A 84 8.85 -5.52 16.45
N LEU A 85 9.63 -4.48 16.15
CA LEU A 85 11.07 -4.49 16.42
C LEU A 85 11.40 -4.35 17.89
N SER A 86 10.45 -3.92 18.73
CA SER A 86 10.66 -3.89 20.19
C SER A 86 10.76 -5.30 20.78
N ASP A 87 10.12 -6.29 20.15
CA ASP A 87 10.20 -7.71 20.54
C ASP A 87 10.01 -8.56 19.28
N PRO A 88 11.00 -8.61 18.38
CA PRO A 88 10.83 -9.24 17.08
C PRO A 88 10.79 -10.76 17.18
N VAL A 89 9.80 -11.36 16.52
CA VAL A 89 9.68 -12.81 16.36
C VAL A 89 9.70 -13.11 14.86
N TRP A 90 10.82 -13.63 14.38
CA TRP A 90 11.03 -13.89 12.96
C TRP A 90 10.53 -15.29 12.60
N THR A 91 9.37 -15.35 11.96
CA THR A 91 8.83 -16.56 11.36
C THR A 91 8.72 -16.33 9.86
N ILE A 92 8.33 -17.38 9.10
CA ILE A 92 8.08 -17.21 7.66
C ILE A 92 6.97 -16.18 7.43
N TRP A 93 5.97 -16.14 8.30
CA TRP A 93 4.85 -15.20 8.21
C TRP A 93 5.28 -13.76 8.48
N THR A 94 5.97 -13.54 9.59
CA THR A 94 6.39 -12.19 9.98
C THR A 94 7.48 -11.66 9.05
N THR A 95 8.34 -12.53 8.54
CA THR A 95 9.37 -12.14 7.57
C THR A 95 8.73 -11.68 6.27
N ASN A 96 7.78 -12.46 5.73
CA ASN A 96 7.05 -12.05 4.52
C ASN A 96 6.26 -10.77 4.74
N TRP A 97 5.58 -10.64 5.86
CA TRP A 97 4.86 -9.43 6.21
C TRP A 97 5.78 -8.22 6.27
N PHE A 98 6.92 -8.36 6.92
CA PHE A 98 7.89 -7.27 7.09
C PHE A 98 8.43 -6.81 5.73
N ILE A 99 8.82 -7.75 4.87
CA ILE A 99 9.34 -7.44 3.54
C ILE A 99 8.26 -6.76 2.69
N ASN A 100 7.03 -7.28 2.71
CA ASN A 100 5.92 -6.67 1.99
C ASN A 100 5.70 -5.23 2.46
N LYS A 101 5.67 -5.00 3.77
CA LYS A 101 5.46 -3.67 4.33
C LYS A 101 6.61 -2.71 4.06
N LEU A 102 7.85 -3.22 3.93
CA LEU A 102 8.97 -2.37 3.51
C LEU A 102 8.74 -1.84 2.10
N PHE A 103 8.28 -2.67 1.17
CA PHE A 103 7.97 -2.22 -0.18
C PHE A 103 6.78 -1.27 -0.21
N VAL A 104 5.75 -1.56 0.58
CA VAL A 104 4.59 -0.66 0.71
C VAL A 104 5.03 0.69 1.26
N LEU A 105 5.85 0.69 2.30
CA LEU A 105 6.38 1.92 2.90
C LEU A 105 7.19 2.71 1.88
N ALA A 106 8.07 2.05 1.13
CA ALA A 106 8.86 2.70 0.09
C ALA A 106 7.96 3.34 -0.97
N CYS A 107 6.91 2.63 -1.39
CA CYS A 107 5.96 3.15 -2.37
C CYS A 107 5.31 4.45 -1.88
N PHE A 108 4.79 4.43 -0.66
CA PHE A 108 4.10 5.60 -0.12
C PHE A 108 5.06 6.73 0.27
N CYS A 109 6.29 6.41 0.67
CA CYS A 109 7.32 7.41 0.90
C CYS A 109 7.74 8.12 -0.39
N LEU A 110 7.66 7.45 -1.53
CA LEU A 110 7.87 8.07 -2.83
C LEU A 110 6.63 8.85 -3.29
N MET A 111 5.46 8.28 -3.05
CA MET A 111 4.19 8.84 -3.50
C MET A 111 3.86 10.16 -2.80
N LEU A 112 4.03 10.21 -1.49
CA LEU A 112 3.65 11.39 -0.72
C LEU A 112 4.38 12.66 -1.18
N PRO A 113 5.73 12.70 -1.25
CA PRO A 113 6.41 13.89 -1.74
C PRO A 113 6.13 14.16 -3.22
N TYR A 114 5.98 13.10 -4.03
CA TYR A 114 5.68 13.27 -5.44
C TYR A 114 4.37 14.04 -5.65
N PHE A 115 3.29 13.61 -4.97
CA PHE A 115 2.00 14.27 -5.11
C PHE A 115 1.96 15.63 -4.41
N ALA A 116 2.68 15.79 -3.32
CA ALA A 116 2.78 17.10 -2.67
C ALA A 116 3.43 18.12 -3.59
N LEU A 117 4.52 17.73 -4.25
CA LEU A 117 5.22 18.61 -5.21
C LEU A 117 4.40 18.83 -6.47
N TYR A 118 3.72 17.80 -6.96
CA TYR A 118 2.89 17.91 -8.16
C TYR A 118 1.73 18.88 -7.92
N ARG A 119 1.05 18.77 -6.81
CA ARG A 119 -0.02 19.68 -6.43
C ARG A 119 0.49 21.12 -6.31
N ARG A 120 1.68 21.30 -5.73
CA ARG A 120 2.31 22.60 -5.60
C ARG A 120 2.58 23.22 -6.96
N ARG A 121 3.04 22.43 -7.94
CA ARG A 121 3.28 22.91 -9.30
C ARG A 121 1.99 23.36 -9.96
N GLU A 122 0.91 22.63 -9.79
CA GLU A 122 -0.38 22.99 -10.39
C GLU A 122 -0.94 24.28 -9.80
N GLN A 123 -0.62 24.59 -8.56
CA GLN A 123 -1.06 25.82 -7.92
C GLN A 123 -0.24 27.05 -8.35
N THR A 124 0.85 26.86 -9.09
CA THR A 124 1.67 27.96 -9.59
C THR A 124 1.08 28.48 -10.90
N PRO A 125 0.61 29.76 -10.94
CA PRO A 125 -0.12 30.26 -12.11
C PRO A 125 0.65 30.18 -13.43
N GLY A 126 1.95 30.43 -13.41
CA GLY A 126 2.77 30.37 -14.61
C GLY A 126 2.81 28.98 -15.23
N LEU A 127 2.86 27.94 -14.42
CA LEU A 127 2.87 26.57 -14.90
C LEU A 127 1.50 26.13 -15.42
N ALA A 128 0.44 26.58 -14.78
CA ALA A 128 -0.92 26.28 -15.24
C ALA A 128 -1.19 26.89 -16.61
N THR A 129 -0.72 28.11 -16.85
CA THR A 129 -0.87 28.80 -18.13
C THR A 129 -0.09 28.11 -19.24
N SER A 130 1.11 27.62 -18.94
CA SER A 130 1.96 26.99 -19.95
C SER A 130 1.42 25.68 -20.46
N ARG A 131 0.47 25.07 -19.79
CA ARG A 131 -0.14 23.81 -20.18
C ARG A 131 -1.37 23.96 -21.05
N SER A 132 -1.92 25.13 -21.07
CA SER A 132 -3.06 25.42 -21.94
C SER A 132 -2.63 25.88 -23.32
#